data_52b52c1eb7d232942bd6b9e0142ded6e
#
_entry.id   52b52c1eb7d232942bd6b9e0142ded6e
#
_cell.length_a   1.000
_cell.length_b   1.000
_cell.length_c   1.000
_cell.angle_alpha   90.00
_cell.angle_beta   90.00
_cell.angle_gamma   90.00
#
_symmetry.space_group_name_H-M   'P 1'
#
loop_
_entity.id
_entity.type
_entity.pdbx_description
1 polymer ?
#
loop_
_entity_poly.entity_id
_entity_poly.type
_entity_poly.pdbx_seq_one_letter_code
_entity_poly.pdbx_strand_id
1 'polypeptide(L)'
;MHRILKGLGLGLAAFATLALGATAYLFIASQRVMARTYDVPVSSFDAPSDSASVRRGKRLATIYGCNNCHGPTMQGTVLYDEPGIARISAPNLTSVVKEYTDGELERVIRHGVKRDGRTTWIMPSPMFNYLTDDDLGAIIAYVRSVPEARGGVGRETTIKTLGRIGIVTGQFRPHAADIDQQARPVAPDTSDPLSHGRYLVMTACTECHGVNLRGTDIVKAPNLLVSAAYSDEAFAKLMRTGVGLTDRDLGLMREVGQVRFSQFTDTEVQAIRTYLAEFVRQGGERLP
;
A
#
# COMPACT_ATOMS: atom_id res chain seq x y z
N MET A 1 -41.67 41.92 17.06
CA MET A 1 -40.20 42.02 16.85
C MET A 1 -39.40 41.30 17.94
N HIS A 2 -39.61 41.56 19.23
CA HIS A 2 -38.85 40.99 20.35
C HIS A 2 -38.96 39.42 20.47
N ARG A 3 -40.11 38.83 20.21
CA ARG A 3 -40.31 37.34 20.22
C ARG A 3 -39.59 36.67 19.07
N ILE A 4 -39.53 37.27 17.88
CA ILE A 4 -38.81 36.76 16.70
C ILE A 4 -37.29 36.77 16.94
N LEU A 5 -36.77 37.88 17.50
CA LEU A 5 -35.34 37.99 17.85
C LEU A 5 -34.92 36.98 18.92
N LYS A 6 -35.77 36.70 19.93
CA LYS A 6 -35.51 35.66 20.93
C LYS A 6 -35.53 34.25 20.29
N GLY A 7 -36.46 33.97 19.40
CA GLY A 7 -36.52 32.71 18.69
C GLY A 7 -35.31 32.47 17.79
N LEU A 8 -34.87 33.50 17.05
CA LEU A 8 -33.63 33.47 16.25
C LEU A 8 -32.38 33.24 17.11
N GLY A 9 -32.29 33.92 18.25
CA GLY A 9 -31.17 33.74 19.18
C GLY A 9 -31.09 32.32 19.77
N LEU A 10 -32.24 31.75 20.18
CA LEU A 10 -32.31 30.34 20.62
C LEU A 10 -31.95 29.37 19.52
N GLY A 11 -32.42 29.59 18.28
CA GLY A 11 -32.08 28.74 17.13
C GLY A 11 -30.59 28.77 16.81
N LEU A 12 -29.96 29.95 16.81
CA LEU A 12 -28.52 30.10 16.63
C LEU A 12 -27.71 29.45 17.76
N ALA A 13 -28.14 29.58 19.00
CA ALA A 13 -27.49 28.96 20.15
C ALA A 13 -27.57 27.40 20.05
N ALA A 14 -28.72 26.87 19.72
CA ALA A 14 -28.92 25.44 19.53
C ALA A 14 -28.04 24.93 18.37
N PHE A 15 -28.02 25.61 17.22
CA PHE A 15 -27.16 25.27 16.10
C PHE A 15 -25.67 25.31 16.46
N ALA A 16 -25.22 26.34 17.16
CA ALA A 16 -23.84 26.45 17.61
C ALA A 16 -23.47 25.32 18.57
N THR A 17 -24.38 24.96 19.50
CA THR A 17 -24.15 23.83 20.42
C THR A 17 -24.02 22.49 19.67
N LEU A 18 -24.91 22.23 18.69
CA LEU A 18 -24.86 21.03 17.86
C LEU A 18 -23.58 20.98 17.00
N ALA A 19 -23.19 22.11 16.41
CA ALA A 19 -21.97 22.21 15.61
C ALA A 19 -20.71 21.95 16.46
N LEU A 20 -20.64 22.52 17.67
CA LEU A 20 -19.56 22.25 18.61
C LEU A 20 -19.51 20.79 19.04
N GLY A 21 -20.67 20.20 19.34
CA GLY A 21 -20.80 18.79 19.71
C GLY A 21 -20.34 17.86 18.58
N ALA A 22 -20.78 18.13 17.34
CA ALA A 22 -20.36 17.37 16.16
C ALA A 22 -18.86 17.49 15.88
N THR A 23 -18.31 18.70 16.03
CA THR A 23 -16.87 18.93 15.88
C THR A 23 -16.07 18.18 16.95
N ALA A 24 -16.47 18.29 18.21
CA ALA A 24 -15.83 17.57 19.31
C ALA A 24 -15.89 16.05 19.09
N TYR A 25 -17.05 15.52 18.70
CA TYR A 25 -17.20 14.11 18.36
C TYR A 25 -16.25 13.69 17.23
N LEU A 26 -16.20 14.45 16.13
CA LEU A 26 -15.31 14.18 15.00
C LEU A 26 -13.84 14.08 15.44
N PHE A 27 -13.38 15.05 16.22
CA PHE A 27 -11.99 15.07 16.69
C PHE A 27 -11.69 13.93 17.66
N ILE A 28 -12.58 13.66 18.62
CA ILE A 28 -12.40 12.59 19.60
C ILE A 28 -12.44 11.22 18.90
N ALA A 29 -13.43 10.96 18.06
CA ALA A 29 -13.61 9.69 17.37
C ALA A 29 -12.41 9.40 16.43
N SER A 30 -12.04 10.37 15.58
CA SER A 30 -10.89 10.22 14.69
C SER A 30 -9.57 10.05 15.47
N GLN A 31 -9.38 10.80 16.57
CA GLN A 31 -8.18 10.67 17.39
C GLN A 31 -8.05 9.28 18.04
N ARG A 32 -9.15 8.68 18.46
CA ARG A 32 -9.15 7.29 18.98
C ARG A 32 -8.66 6.29 17.93
N VAL A 33 -9.09 6.45 16.68
CA VAL A 33 -8.63 5.59 15.57
C VAL A 33 -7.15 5.84 15.28
N MET A 34 -6.72 7.10 15.22
CA MET A 34 -5.33 7.47 14.93
C MET A 34 -4.34 7.06 16.02
N ALA A 35 -4.80 7.07 17.28
CA ALA A 35 -3.99 6.70 18.44
C ALA A 35 -4.03 5.20 18.75
N ARG A 36 -4.85 4.42 18.03
CA ARG A 36 -4.95 2.98 18.24
C ARG A 36 -3.62 2.29 18.02
N THR A 37 -3.24 1.44 18.96
CA THR A 37 -2.07 0.56 18.87
C THR A 37 -2.50 -0.86 18.55
N TYR A 38 -1.62 -1.58 17.87
CA TYR A 38 -1.81 -2.97 17.47
C TYR A 38 -0.69 -3.78 18.13
N ASP A 39 -1.07 -4.84 18.82
CA ASP A 39 -0.15 -5.73 19.50
C ASP A 39 0.34 -6.80 18.50
N VAL A 40 1.41 -6.47 17.81
CA VAL A 40 2.12 -7.37 16.90
C VAL A 40 3.54 -7.53 17.42
N PRO A 41 3.91 -8.72 17.87
CA PRO A 41 5.25 -8.98 18.39
C PRO A 41 6.33 -8.65 17.35
N VAL A 42 7.47 -8.16 17.81
CA VAL A 42 8.67 -8.06 16.98
C VAL A 42 9.24 -9.45 16.83
N SER A 43 9.39 -9.90 15.59
CA SER A 43 9.96 -11.20 15.29
C SER A 43 11.50 -11.20 15.44
N SER A 44 12.09 -12.39 15.48
CA SER A 44 13.54 -12.59 15.39
C SER A 44 14.05 -12.59 13.93
N PHE A 45 13.34 -11.88 13.04
CA PHE A 45 13.70 -11.78 11.63
C PHE A 45 15.10 -11.18 11.46
N ASP A 46 15.91 -11.80 10.62
CA ASP A 46 17.28 -11.36 10.30
C ASP A 46 17.44 -11.34 8.78
N ALA A 47 17.75 -10.18 8.22
CA ALA A 47 17.89 -10.01 6.79
C ALA A 47 19.30 -10.40 6.34
N PRO A 48 19.44 -11.07 5.16
CA PRO A 48 20.73 -11.38 4.60
C PRO A 48 21.51 -10.09 4.26
N SER A 49 22.86 -10.20 4.27
CA SER A 49 23.71 -9.05 3.95
C SER A 49 24.59 -9.25 2.72
N ASP A 50 24.45 -10.38 2.03
CA ASP A 50 25.25 -10.71 0.86
C ASP A 50 24.83 -9.91 -0.40
N SER A 51 25.76 -9.80 -1.34
CA SER A 51 25.55 -8.97 -2.56
C SER A 51 24.48 -9.53 -3.51
N ALA A 52 24.18 -10.84 -3.49
CA ALA A 52 23.14 -11.43 -4.32
C ALA A 52 21.76 -11.04 -3.78
N SER A 53 21.58 -11.12 -2.46
CA SER A 53 20.38 -10.66 -1.77
C SER A 53 20.12 -9.17 -1.97
N VAL A 54 21.16 -8.33 -1.87
CA VAL A 54 21.05 -6.88 -2.15
C VAL A 54 20.60 -6.62 -3.60
N ARG A 55 21.17 -7.32 -4.59
CA ARG A 55 20.74 -7.16 -6.00
C ARG A 55 19.31 -7.61 -6.23
N ARG A 56 18.92 -8.77 -5.64
CA ARG A 56 17.53 -9.25 -5.67
C ARG A 56 16.60 -8.24 -5.03
N GLY A 57 16.95 -7.72 -3.85
CA GLY A 57 16.17 -6.74 -3.13
C GLY A 57 15.97 -5.44 -3.88
N LYS A 58 17.00 -4.96 -4.61
CA LYS A 58 16.86 -3.78 -5.48
C LYS A 58 15.79 -4.01 -6.56
N ARG A 59 15.81 -5.18 -7.22
CA ARG A 59 14.80 -5.55 -8.22
C ARG A 59 13.41 -5.61 -7.61
N LEU A 60 13.26 -6.30 -6.48
CA LEU A 60 11.98 -6.46 -5.78
C LEU A 60 11.45 -5.12 -5.27
N ALA A 61 12.30 -4.27 -4.70
CA ALA A 61 11.92 -2.93 -4.26
C ALA A 61 11.39 -2.07 -5.43
N THR A 62 11.90 -2.28 -6.65
CA THR A 62 11.36 -1.63 -7.85
C THR A 62 10.00 -2.24 -8.23
N ILE A 63 9.87 -3.55 -8.31
CA ILE A 63 8.62 -4.25 -8.64
C ILE A 63 7.49 -3.85 -7.67
N TYR A 64 7.78 -3.84 -6.38
CA TYR A 64 6.79 -3.52 -5.34
C TYR A 64 6.63 -2.02 -5.07
N GLY A 65 7.31 -1.17 -5.82
CA GLY A 65 7.11 0.28 -5.80
C GLY A 65 7.69 1.01 -4.59
N CYS A 66 8.64 0.43 -3.86
CA CYS A 66 9.27 1.10 -2.72
C CYS A 66 9.88 2.45 -3.14
N ASN A 67 10.57 2.47 -4.30
CA ASN A 67 11.20 3.66 -4.87
C ASN A 67 10.18 4.73 -5.31
N ASN A 68 8.96 4.34 -5.70
CA ASN A 68 7.93 5.29 -6.10
C ASN A 68 7.47 6.16 -4.91
N CYS A 69 7.34 5.53 -3.73
CA CYS A 69 6.93 6.23 -2.52
C CYS A 69 8.10 6.85 -1.76
N HIS A 70 9.21 6.11 -1.58
CA HIS A 70 10.35 6.56 -0.79
C HIS A 70 11.40 7.32 -1.58
N GLY A 71 11.16 7.55 -2.89
CA GLY A 71 12.08 8.25 -3.79
C GLY A 71 13.16 7.35 -4.35
N PRO A 72 13.78 7.73 -5.48
CA PRO A 72 14.75 6.90 -6.23
C PRO A 72 16.01 6.54 -5.45
N THR A 73 16.39 7.34 -4.47
CA THR A 73 17.51 7.09 -3.54
C THR A 73 17.03 6.81 -2.11
N MET A 74 15.75 6.44 -1.93
CA MET A 74 15.11 6.19 -0.63
C MET A 74 15.17 7.39 0.34
N GLN A 75 15.32 8.60 -0.18
CA GLN A 75 15.42 9.84 0.60
C GLN A 75 14.10 10.34 1.18
N GLY A 76 12.99 9.67 0.87
CA GLY A 76 11.64 10.07 1.25
C GLY A 76 11.02 11.11 0.31
N THR A 77 9.70 11.14 0.25
CA THR A 77 8.91 12.08 -0.54
C THR A 77 7.64 12.50 0.19
N VAL A 78 7.04 13.62 -0.22
CA VAL A 78 5.65 13.95 0.14
C VAL A 78 4.74 13.26 -0.88
N LEU A 79 3.99 12.25 -0.43
CA LEU A 79 3.12 11.45 -1.29
C LEU A 79 1.80 12.15 -1.59
N TYR A 80 1.31 12.91 -0.61
CA TYR A 80 0.00 13.53 -0.67
C TYR A 80 0.01 14.81 0.16
N ASP A 81 -0.43 15.93 -0.41
CA ASP A 81 -0.56 17.20 0.30
C ASP A 81 -1.79 17.96 -0.24
N GLU A 82 -2.95 17.62 0.30
CA GLU A 82 -4.21 18.25 -0.07
C GLU A 82 -4.72 19.16 1.04
N PRO A 83 -5.05 20.44 0.71
CA PRO A 83 -5.63 21.37 1.66
C PRO A 83 -6.90 20.79 2.29
N GLY A 84 -6.97 20.83 3.62
CA GLY A 84 -8.13 20.35 4.40
C GLY A 84 -8.21 18.83 4.58
N ILE A 85 -7.50 18.00 3.81
CA ILE A 85 -7.57 16.54 3.88
C ILE A 85 -6.39 15.97 4.68
N ALA A 86 -5.19 15.99 4.12
CA ALA A 86 -4.01 15.47 4.79
C ALA A 86 -2.72 15.95 4.11
N ARG A 87 -1.61 15.89 4.86
CA ARG A 87 -0.26 15.84 4.33
C ARG A 87 0.37 14.53 4.78
N ILE A 88 0.79 13.69 3.84
CA ILE A 88 1.34 12.37 4.11
C ILE A 88 2.70 12.24 3.44
N SER A 89 3.69 11.85 4.23
CA SER A 89 5.07 11.69 3.77
C SER A 89 5.51 10.24 3.91
N ALA A 90 6.21 9.74 2.89
CA ALA A 90 7.03 8.55 3.02
C ALA A 90 8.40 8.98 3.55
N PRO A 91 8.89 8.40 4.66
CA PRO A 91 10.12 8.85 5.29
C PRO A 91 11.37 8.50 4.48
N ASN A 92 12.46 9.22 4.76
CA ASN A 92 13.80 8.86 4.32
C ASN A 92 14.22 7.52 4.95
N LEU A 93 14.19 6.44 4.16
CA LEU A 93 14.54 5.11 4.65
C LEU A 93 16.02 4.98 4.98
N THR A 94 16.91 5.72 4.30
CA THR A 94 18.36 5.63 4.53
C THR A 94 18.78 6.05 5.95
N SER A 95 17.94 6.84 6.62
CA SER A 95 18.12 7.17 8.04
C SER A 95 17.28 6.26 8.95
N VAL A 96 16.02 5.96 8.55
CA VAL A 96 15.08 5.17 9.36
C VAL A 96 15.61 3.77 9.64
N VAL A 97 16.16 3.09 8.64
CA VAL A 97 16.65 1.71 8.79
C VAL A 97 17.79 1.57 9.80
N LYS A 98 18.49 2.63 10.12
CA LYS A 98 19.55 2.63 11.17
C LYS A 98 18.99 2.55 12.58
N GLU A 99 17.73 2.98 12.75
CA GLU A 99 17.07 2.99 14.06
C GLU A 99 16.26 1.72 14.34
N TYR A 100 15.96 0.92 13.30
CA TYR A 100 15.09 -0.24 13.35
C TYR A 100 15.89 -1.54 13.27
N THR A 101 15.53 -2.53 14.09
CA THR A 101 15.95 -3.92 13.88
C THR A 101 15.26 -4.50 12.64
N ASP A 102 15.74 -5.63 12.12
CA ASP A 102 15.10 -6.27 10.95
C ASP A 102 13.71 -6.80 11.30
N GLY A 103 13.49 -7.32 12.49
CA GLY A 103 12.15 -7.70 12.95
C GLY A 103 11.21 -6.51 13.11
N GLU A 104 11.69 -5.34 13.48
CA GLU A 104 10.87 -4.12 13.49
C GLU A 104 10.54 -3.65 12.07
N LEU A 105 11.47 -3.78 11.11
CA LEU A 105 11.22 -3.50 9.68
C LEU A 105 10.23 -4.50 9.09
N GLU A 106 10.38 -5.78 9.41
CA GLU A 106 9.41 -6.81 9.03
C GLU A 106 8.01 -6.44 9.52
N ARG A 107 7.87 -6.08 10.80
CA ARG A 107 6.60 -5.68 11.39
C ARG A 107 5.98 -4.46 10.70
N VAL A 108 6.78 -3.45 10.35
CA VAL A 108 6.27 -2.27 9.62
C VAL A 108 5.83 -2.64 8.21
N ILE A 109 6.62 -3.43 7.50
CA ILE A 109 6.35 -3.74 6.09
C ILE A 109 5.15 -4.68 5.97
N ARG A 110 5.15 -5.82 6.67
CA ARG A 110 4.08 -6.82 6.57
C ARG A 110 2.83 -6.46 7.33
N HIS A 111 2.98 -5.95 8.53
CA HIS A 111 1.86 -5.78 9.45
C HIS A 111 1.35 -4.35 9.53
N GLY A 112 2.05 -3.41 8.89
CA GLY A 112 1.67 -2.00 8.91
C GLY A 112 1.77 -1.37 10.31
N VAL A 113 2.58 -1.94 11.21
CA VAL A 113 2.69 -1.52 12.61
C VAL A 113 4.07 -0.93 12.88
N LYS A 114 4.10 0.36 13.19
CA LYS A 114 5.32 1.09 13.50
C LYS A 114 5.87 0.73 14.89
N ARG A 115 7.07 1.26 15.20
CA ARG A 115 7.75 1.03 16.47
C ARG A 115 6.91 1.44 17.69
N ASP A 116 6.11 2.49 17.54
CA ASP A 116 5.19 2.99 18.56
C ASP A 116 3.87 2.22 18.65
N GLY A 117 3.73 1.12 17.94
CA GLY A 117 2.53 0.28 17.88
C GLY A 117 1.42 0.84 16.98
N ARG A 118 1.57 2.05 16.43
CA ARG A 118 0.55 2.67 15.59
C ARG A 118 0.67 2.23 14.13
N THR A 119 -0.44 2.32 13.40
CA THR A 119 -0.52 1.93 12.00
C THR A 119 0.28 2.82 11.05
N THR A 120 0.67 2.25 9.91
CA THR A 120 0.94 3.00 8.68
C THR A 120 -0.38 3.35 7.98
N TRP A 121 -0.42 4.44 7.18
CA TRP A 121 -1.66 4.92 6.57
C TRP A 121 -1.75 4.71 5.05
N ILE A 122 -0.63 4.77 4.33
CA ILE A 122 -0.61 4.65 2.87
C ILE A 122 0.29 3.50 2.41
N MET A 123 1.31 3.14 3.20
CA MET A 123 2.17 2.02 2.85
C MET A 123 1.32 0.75 2.68
N PRO A 124 1.37 0.05 1.51
CA PRO A 124 0.45 -1.02 1.19
C PRO A 124 0.78 -2.34 1.91
N SER A 125 0.88 -2.28 3.24
CA SER A 125 1.17 -3.44 4.09
C SER A 125 0.22 -4.62 3.90
N PRO A 126 -1.09 -4.44 3.59
CA PRO A 126 -1.96 -5.58 3.25
C PRO A 126 -1.47 -6.39 2.05
N MET A 127 -0.85 -5.75 1.06
CA MET A 127 -0.18 -6.43 -0.05
C MET A 127 1.15 -7.07 0.40
N PHE A 128 1.94 -6.34 1.17
CA PHE A 128 3.25 -6.81 1.64
C PHE A 128 3.17 -7.92 2.68
N ASN A 129 2.01 -8.13 3.29
CA ASN A 129 1.76 -9.26 4.19
C ASN A 129 1.95 -10.62 3.49
N TYR A 130 1.78 -10.67 2.16
CA TYR A 130 2.01 -11.88 1.35
C TYR A 130 3.49 -12.13 1.02
N LEU A 131 4.42 -11.19 1.28
CA LEU A 131 5.84 -11.39 0.97
C LEU A 131 6.41 -12.58 1.75
N THR A 132 7.18 -13.42 1.06
CA THR A 132 7.98 -14.46 1.73
C THR A 132 9.10 -13.85 2.58
N ASP A 133 9.67 -14.64 3.49
CA ASP A 133 10.80 -14.18 4.29
C ASP A 133 12.02 -13.87 3.41
N ASP A 134 12.26 -14.69 2.38
CA ASP A 134 13.36 -14.48 1.45
C ASP A 134 13.23 -13.17 0.66
N ASP A 135 12.02 -12.86 0.15
CA ASP A 135 11.79 -11.63 -0.62
C ASP A 135 11.85 -10.40 0.28
N LEU A 136 11.23 -10.47 1.45
CA LEU A 136 11.29 -9.38 2.42
C LEU A 136 12.72 -9.16 2.92
N GLY A 137 13.45 -10.23 3.24
CA GLY A 137 14.85 -10.15 3.64
C GLY A 137 15.73 -9.49 2.59
N ALA A 138 15.54 -9.87 1.32
CA ALA A 138 16.26 -9.23 0.22
C ALA A 138 15.93 -7.73 0.10
N ILE A 139 14.66 -7.33 0.26
CA ILE A 139 14.25 -5.92 0.24
C ILE A 139 14.91 -5.16 1.40
N ILE A 140 14.89 -5.70 2.62
CA ILE A 140 15.53 -5.07 3.78
C ILE A 140 17.04 -4.95 3.55
N ALA A 141 17.70 -6.00 3.05
CA ALA A 141 19.12 -5.99 2.71
C ALA A 141 19.46 -4.85 1.72
N TYR A 142 18.64 -4.70 0.68
CA TYR A 142 18.82 -3.59 -0.28
C TYR A 142 18.66 -2.23 0.40
N VAL A 143 17.58 -2.00 1.13
CA VAL A 143 17.32 -0.70 1.76
C VAL A 143 18.45 -0.32 2.73
N ARG A 144 18.98 -1.29 3.50
CA ARG A 144 20.15 -1.08 4.38
C ARG A 144 21.42 -0.77 3.61
N SER A 145 21.58 -1.26 2.39
CA SER A 145 22.75 -1.00 1.54
C SER A 145 22.76 0.36 0.87
N VAL A 146 21.62 1.07 0.86
CA VAL A 146 21.53 2.39 0.20
C VAL A 146 22.31 3.42 1.02
N PRO A 147 23.25 4.16 0.40
CA PRO A 147 23.98 5.22 1.08
C PRO A 147 23.06 6.28 1.68
N GLU A 148 23.47 6.87 2.79
CA GLU A 148 22.68 7.89 3.46
C GLU A 148 22.43 9.10 2.56
N ALA A 149 21.17 9.36 2.25
CA ALA A 149 20.76 10.52 1.50
C ALA A 149 20.64 11.73 2.44
N ARG A 150 21.31 12.82 2.11
CA ARG A 150 21.19 14.09 2.84
C ARG A 150 19.87 14.77 2.47
N GLY A 151 19.25 15.39 3.47
CA GLY A 151 17.93 16.01 3.29
C GLY A 151 16.83 14.93 3.25
N GLY A 152 15.75 15.23 2.56
CA GLY A 152 14.61 14.35 2.45
C GLY A 152 13.47 14.75 3.38
N VAL A 153 12.38 14.02 3.27
CA VAL A 153 11.14 14.33 3.98
C VAL A 153 11.10 13.57 5.29
N GLY A 154 10.68 14.25 6.35
CA GLY A 154 10.47 13.65 7.66
C GLY A 154 9.30 12.65 7.69
N ARG A 155 9.10 12.01 8.85
CA ARG A 155 8.04 11.00 9.09
C ARG A 155 6.65 11.62 9.31
N GLU A 156 6.47 12.89 8.98
CA GLU A 156 5.26 13.62 9.36
C GLU A 156 4.07 13.23 8.50
N THR A 157 3.04 12.73 9.17
CA THR A 157 1.70 12.56 8.60
C THR A 157 0.75 13.42 9.41
N THR A 158 0.12 14.39 8.75
CA THR A 158 -0.88 15.27 9.37
C THR A 158 -2.23 15.03 8.71
N ILE A 159 -3.21 14.57 9.49
CA ILE A 159 -4.59 14.41 9.02
C ILE A 159 -5.38 15.64 9.43
N LYS A 160 -5.93 16.35 8.44
CA LYS A 160 -6.71 17.59 8.60
C LYS A 160 -8.21 17.25 8.74
N THR A 161 -9.07 18.25 8.85
CA THR A 161 -10.49 18.07 9.20
C THR A 161 -11.26 17.15 8.24
N LEU A 162 -11.13 17.33 6.92
CA LEU A 162 -11.80 16.45 5.95
C LEU A 162 -11.26 15.02 5.98
N GLY A 163 -9.96 14.84 6.19
CA GLY A 163 -9.36 13.53 6.40
C GLY A 163 -9.89 12.83 7.65
N ARG A 164 -10.15 13.59 8.73
CA ARG A 164 -10.79 13.06 9.95
C ARG A 164 -12.23 12.61 9.70
N ILE A 165 -12.97 13.30 8.83
CA ILE A 165 -14.29 12.83 8.38
C ILE A 165 -14.12 11.48 7.67
N GLY A 166 -13.17 11.36 6.75
CA GLY A 166 -12.87 10.10 6.07
C GLY A 166 -12.54 8.95 7.02
N ILE A 167 -11.81 9.23 8.12
CA ILE A 167 -11.52 8.24 9.17
C ILE A 167 -12.81 7.80 9.89
N VAL A 168 -13.63 8.74 10.33
CA VAL A 168 -14.85 8.45 11.09
C VAL A 168 -15.90 7.73 10.23
N THR A 169 -15.96 8.05 8.93
CA THR A 169 -16.87 7.39 7.97
C THR A 169 -16.31 6.07 7.41
N GLY A 170 -15.08 5.68 7.78
CA GLY A 170 -14.43 4.45 7.31
C GLY A 170 -13.90 4.49 5.89
N GLN A 171 -13.89 5.66 5.23
CA GLN A 171 -13.31 5.84 3.89
C GLN A 171 -11.77 5.84 3.92
N PHE A 172 -11.19 6.29 5.02
CA PHE A 172 -9.75 6.26 5.24
C PHE A 172 -9.44 5.40 6.47
N ARG A 173 -8.92 4.20 6.22
CA ARG A 173 -8.76 3.16 7.23
C ARG A 173 -7.30 2.90 7.56
N PRO A 174 -7.00 2.51 8.82
CA PRO A 174 -5.67 2.05 9.21
C PRO A 174 -5.35 0.72 8.52
N HIS A 175 -4.23 0.61 7.82
CA HIS A 175 -3.86 -0.63 7.12
C HIS A 175 -3.68 -1.82 8.07
N ALA A 176 -3.15 -1.60 9.27
CA ALA A 176 -3.03 -2.66 10.27
C ALA A 176 -4.36 -3.28 10.72
N ALA A 177 -5.50 -2.59 10.50
CA ALA A 177 -6.83 -3.12 10.81
C ALA A 177 -7.37 -4.07 9.73
N ASP A 178 -6.79 -4.02 8.52
CA ASP A 178 -7.23 -4.81 7.37
C ASP A 178 -6.36 -6.07 7.16
N ILE A 179 -5.36 -6.29 8.01
CA ILE A 179 -4.42 -7.41 7.94
C ILE A 179 -4.80 -8.45 8.99
N ASP A 180 -4.86 -9.72 8.59
CA ASP A 180 -4.84 -10.82 9.55
C ASP A 180 -3.43 -10.93 10.14
N GLN A 181 -3.26 -10.43 11.36
CA GLN A 181 -1.97 -10.35 12.04
C GLN A 181 -1.41 -11.73 12.43
N GLN A 182 -2.20 -12.78 12.35
CA GLN A 182 -1.78 -14.16 12.64
C GLN A 182 -1.44 -14.95 11.39
N ALA A 183 -1.89 -14.49 10.22
CA ALA A 183 -1.55 -15.13 8.95
C ALA A 183 -0.03 -15.08 8.71
N ARG A 184 0.48 -16.18 8.17
CA ARG A 184 1.87 -16.27 7.74
C ARG A 184 1.91 -16.48 6.23
N PRO A 185 2.80 -15.79 5.52
CA PRO A 185 2.96 -16.03 4.10
C PRO A 185 3.44 -17.46 3.87
N VAL A 186 2.81 -18.12 2.92
CA VAL A 186 3.25 -19.44 2.44
C VAL A 186 4.17 -19.19 1.26
N ALA A 187 5.38 -19.74 1.31
CA ALA A 187 6.30 -19.67 0.18
C ALA A 187 5.66 -20.38 -1.04
N PRO A 188 5.63 -19.73 -2.21
CA PRO A 188 5.07 -20.34 -3.40
C PRO A 188 5.94 -21.50 -3.87
N ASP A 189 5.33 -22.55 -4.41
CA ASP A 189 6.04 -23.46 -5.27
C ASP A 189 6.34 -22.75 -6.59
N THR A 190 7.60 -22.34 -6.79
CA THR A 190 8.00 -21.62 -8.00
C THR A 190 8.13 -22.53 -9.21
N SER A 191 8.08 -23.84 -9.04
CA SER A 191 8.02 -24.83 -10.13
C SER A 191 6.60 -25.00 -10.68
N ASP A 192 5.57 -24.68 -9.88
CA ASP A 192 4.17 -24.61 -10.31
C ASP A 192 3.81 -23.18 -10.74
N PRO A 193 3.55 -22.94 -12.05
CA PRO A 193 3.20 -21.61 -12.54
C PRO A 193 1.95 -21.01 -11.89
N LEU A 194 1.00 -21.83 -11.44
CA LEU A 194 -0.22 -21.34 -10.79
C LEU A 194 0.07 -20.81 -9.39
N SER A 195 0.81 -21.57 -8.58
CA SER A 195 1.25 -21.17 -7.24
C SER A 195 2.14 -19.93 -7.30
N HIS A 196 3.13 -19.94 -8.20
CA HIS A 196 4.02 -18.79 -8.39
C HIS A 196 3.26 -17.55 -8.87
N GLY A 197 2.36 -17.71 -9.86
CA GLY A 197 1.54 -16.61 -10.39
C GLY A 197 0.61 -16.02 -9.34
N ARG A 198 0.00 -16.86 -8.49
CA ARG A 198 -0.80 -16.41 -7.35
C ARG A 198 0.02 -15.49 -6.44
N TYR A 199 1.21 -15.93 -6.05
CA TYR A 199 2.10 -15.14 -5.19
C TYR A 199 2.41 -13.76 -5.81
N LEU A 200 2.83 -13.74 -7.08
CA LEU A 200 3.17 -12.51 -7.78
C LEU A 200 1.98 -11.56 -7.92
N VAL A 201 0.79 -12.09 -8.21
CA VAL A 201 -0.43 -11.27 -8.30
C VAL A 201 -0.81 -10.70 -6.94
N MET A 202 -0.74 -11.50 -5.87
CA MET A 202 -1.08 -11.02 -4.52
C MET A 202 -0.10 -9.97 -4.02
N THR A 203 1.18 -10.06 -4.38
CA THR A 203 2.24 -9.15 -3.92
C THR A 203 2.47 -7.94 -4.83
N ALA A 204 1.91 -7.91 -6.06
CA ALA A 204 2.17 -6.81 -6.99
C ALA A 204 0.91 -6.12 -7.54
N CYS A 205 -0.25 -6.81 -7.59
CA CYS A 205 -1.44 -6.27 -8.25
C CYS A 205 -2.50 -5.77 -7.26
N THR A 206 -2.53 -6.29 -6.04
CA THR A 206 -3.63 -6.05 -5.09
C THR A 206 -3.66 -4.63 -4.53
N GLU A 207 -2.56 -3.88 -4.58
CA GLU A 207 -2.52 -2.46 -4.21
C GLU A 207 -3.56 -1.64 -4.99
N CYS A 208 -3.62 -1.86 -6.30
CA CYS A 208 -4.51 -1.12 -7.20
C CYS A 208 -5.80 -1.88 -7.51
N HIS A 209 -5.71 -3.19 -7.73
CA HIS A 209 -6.86 -4.02 -8.16
C HIS A 209 -7.66 -4.63 -7.00
N GLY A 210 -7.28 -4.33 -5.75
CA GLY A 210 -7.92 -4.86 -4.53
C GLY A 210 -7.53 -6.31 -4.24
N VAL A 211 -7.68 -6.71 -2.98
CA VAL A 211 -7.32 -8.09 -2.52
C VAL A 211 -8.17 -9.17 -3.18
N ASN A 212 -9.34 -8.82 -3.69
CA ASN A 212 -10.23 -9.71 -4.45
C ASN A 212 -10.03 -9.62 -5.97
N LEU A 213 -9.12 -8.78 -6.45
CA LEU A 213 -8.82 -8.52 -7.85
C LEU A 213 -9.99 -7.96 -8.68
N ARG A 214 -11.02 -7.42 -8.01
CA ARG A 214 -12.24 -6.90 -8.64
C ARG A 214 -12.17 -5.41 -8.98
N GLY A 215 -11.01 -4.80 -8.77
CA GLY A 215 -10.77 -3.37 -9.00
C GLY A 215 -11.06 -2.52 -7.78
N THR A 216 -10.68 -1.24 -7.88
CA THR A 216 -10.95 -0.22 -6.86
C THR A 216 -11.33 1.11 -7.53
N ASP A 217 -12.23 1.86 -6.88
CA ASP A 217 -12.64 3.19 -7.34
C ASP A 217 -11.59 4.27 -7.01
N ILE A 218 -10.74 4.01 -6.00
CA ILE A 218 -9.76 4.99 -5.50
C ILE A 218 -8.76 5.35 -6.62
N VAL A 219 -8.20 4.33 -7.28
CA VAL A 219 -7.25 4.50 -8.39
C VAL A 219 -7.87 4.17 -9.75
N LYS A 220 -9.19 3.95 -9.80
CA LYS A 220 -9.95 3.58 -11.02
C LYS A 220 -9.36 2.34 -11.71
N ALA A 221 -8.84 1.40 -10.93
CA ALA A 221 -8.31 0.15 -11.45
C ALA A 221 -9.46 -0.82 -11.78
N PRO A 222 -9.46 -1.44 -12.97
CA PRO A 222 -10.52 -2.36 -13.37
C PRO A 222 -10.45 -3.70 -12.64
N ASN A 223 -11.55 -4.46 -12.70
CA ASN A 223 -11.56 -5.88 -12.35
C ASN A 223 -10.62 -6.66 -13.29
N LEU A 224 -9.76 -7.52 -12.75
CA LEU A 224 -8.79 -8.28 -13.52
C LEU A 224 -9.40 -9.38 -14.40
N LEU A 225 -10.72 -9.58 -14.38
CA LEU A 225 -11.42 -10.31 -15.45
C LEU A 225 -11.15 -9.72 -16.84
N VAL A 226 -10.81 -8.44 -16.94
CA VAL A 226 -10.40 -7.79 -18.19
C VAL A 226 -9.19 -8.47 -18.83
N SER A 227 -8.38 -9.20 -18.07
CA SER A 227 -7.24 -9.98 -18.60
C SER A 227 -7.66 -11.05 -19.60
N ALA A 228 -8.92 -11.51 -19.60
CA ALA A 228 -9.47 -12.44 -20.58
C ALA A 228 -9.38 -11.92 -22.03
N ALA A 229 -9.38 -10.61 -22.22
CA ALA A 229 -9.32 -10.00 -23.55
C ALA A 229 -7.91 -10.02 -24.17
N TYR A 230 -6.87 -10.32 -23.39
CA TYR A 230 -5.48 -10.27 -23.84
C TYR A 230 -5.00 -11.64 -24.34
N SER A 231 -4.33 -11.67 -25.51
CA SER A 231 -3.44 -12.80 -25.85
C SER A 231 -2.22 -12.80 -24.92
N ASP A 232 -1.45 -13.87 -24.90
CA ASP A 232 -0.23 -13.97 -24.08
C ASP A 232 0.80 -12.90 -24.49
N GLU A 233 0.95 -12.63 -25.79
CA GLU A 233 1.85 -11.61 -26.33
C GLU A 233 1.37 -10.20 -25.95
N ALA A 234 0.05 -9.93 -26.07
CA ALA A 234 -0.51 -8.64 -25.71
C ALA A 234 -0.42 -8.39 -24.19
N PHE A 235 -0.59 -9.43 -23.38
CA PHE A 235 -0.41 -9.36 -21.94
C PHE A 235 1.06 -9.09 -21.58
N ALA A 236 2.01 -9.81 -22.19
CA ALA A 236 3.43 -9.57 -21.99
C ALA A 236 3.82 -8.14 -22.41
N LYS A 237 3.28 -7.63 -23.53
CA LYS A 237 3.48 -6.24 -23.96
C LYS A 237 2.95 -5.26 -22.89
N LEU A 238 1.74 -5.47 -22.38
CA LEU A 238 1.17 -4.65 -21.29
C LEU A 238 2.10 -4.62 -20.07
N MET A 239 2.56 -5.78 -19.63
CA MET A 239 3.42 -5.91 -18.46
C MET A 239 4.80 -5.25 -18.66
N ARG A 240 5.32 -5.19 -19.88
CA ARG A 240 6.64 -4.60 -20.19
C ARG A 240 6.58 -3.11 -20.48
N THR A 241 5.50 -2.64 -21.07
CA THR A 241 5.45 -1.29 -21.66
C THR A 241 4.31 -0.44 -21.14
N GLY A 242 3.37 -1.04 -20.39
CA GLY A 242 2.15 -0.38 -19.97
C GLY A 242 1.18 -0.03 -21.13
N VAL A 243 1.38 -0.62 -22.33
CA VAL A 243 0.53 -0.41 -23.50
C VAL A 243 -0.54 -1.49 -23.55
N GLY A 244 -1.82 -1.06 -23.53
CA GLY A 244 -2.97 -1.96 -23.62
C GLY A 244 -3.29 -2.44 -25.04
N LEU A 245 -4.49 -3.00 -25.20
CA LEU A 245 -4.99 -3.50 -26.50
C LEU A 245 -5.33 -2.37 -27.49
N THR A 246 -5.54 -1.17 -27.00
CA THR A 246 -5.86 0.01 -27.80
C THR A 246 -4.89 1.15 -27.47
N ASP A 247 -4.91 2.22 -28.23
CA ASP A 247 -4.09 3.42 -28.00
C ASP A 247 -4.56 4.25 -26.78
N ARG A 248 -5.55 3.78 -26.04
CA ARG A 248 -6.03 4.44 -24.83
C ARG A 248 -4.90 4.51 -23.81
N ASP A 249 -4.73 5.69 -23.21
CA ASP A 249 -3.85 5.84 -22.06
C ASP A 249 -4.41 5.08 -20.85
N LEU A 250 -3.59 4.22 -20.27
CA LEU A 250 -3.93 3.42 -19.11
C LEU A 250 -3.55 4.11 -17.77
N GLY A 251 -3.13 5.38 -17.81
CA GLY A 251 -2.78 6.15 -16.62
C GLY A 251 -1.69 5.44 -15.78
N LEU A 252 -1.97 5.21 -14.50
CA LEU A 252 -1.01 4.55 -13.59
C LEU A 252 -0.49 3.21 -14.09
N MET A 253 -1.34 2.41 -14.78
CA MET A 253 -0.90 1.10 -15.29
C MET A 253 0.18 1.24 -16.38
N ARG A 254 0.19 2.34 -17.13
CA ARG A 254 1.28 2.64 -18.07
C ARG A 254 2.61 2.80 -17.34
N GLU A 255 2.65 3.63 -16.31
CA GLU A 255 3.86 3.85 -15.50
C GLU A 255 4.30 2.56 -14.81
N VAL A 256 3.37 1.83 -14.20
CA VAL A 256 3.64 0.56 -13.53
C VAL A 256 4.25 -0.46 -14.50
N GLY A 257 3.71 -0.60 -15.71
CA GLY A 257 4.29 -1.48 -16.74
C GLY A 257 5.72 -1.08 -17.11
N GLN A 258 5.95 0.20 -17.38
CA GLN A 258 7.24 0.70 -17.83
C GLN A 258 8.34 0.63 -16.75
N VAL A 259 8.01 0.95 -15.51
CA VAL A 259 8.99 1.12 -14.42
C VAL A 259 9.08 -0.12 -13.55
N ARG A 260 7.93 -0.61 -13.06
CA ARG A 260 7.87 -1.69 -12.07
C ARG A 260 7.87 -3.08 -12.73
N PHE A 261 6.91 -3.33 -13.60
CA PHE A 261 6.66 -4.67 -14.14
C PHE A 261 7.58 -5.04 -15.30
N SER A 262 8.25 -4.06 -15.93
CA SER A 262 9.38 -4.33 -16.83
C SER A 262 10.52 -5.10 -16.16
N GLN A 263 10.57 -5.12 -14.83
CA GLN A 263 11.55 -5.89 -14.05
C GLN A 263 11.19 -7.36 -13.84
N PHE A 264 9.95 -7.78 -14.15
CA PHE A 264 9.60 -9.20 -14.11
C PHE A 264 10.34 -9.96 -15.21
N THR A 265 10.76 -11.19 -14.92
CA THR A 265 11.27 -12.12 -15.91
C THR A 265 10.12 -12.64 -16.81
N ASP A 266 10.44 -13.27 -17.94
CA ASP A 266 9.42 -13.83 -18.80
C ASP A 266 8.67 -14.98 -18.11
N THR A 267 9.37 -15.79 -17.31
CA THR A 267 8.76 -16.84 -16.48
C THR A 267 7.78 -16.27 -15.45
N GLU A 268 8.12 -15.15 -14.78
CA GLU A 268 7.22 -14.48 -13.85
C GLU A 268 5.98 -13.91 -14.56
N VAL A 269 6.16 -13.28 -15.72
CA VAL A 269 5.03 -12.77 -16.51
C VAL A 269 4.11 -13.92 -16.96
N GLN A 270 4.69 -15.05 -17.38
CA GLN A 270 3.94 -16.24 -17.75
C GLN A 270 3.18 -16.83 -16.55
N ALA A 271 3.80 -16.90 -15.37
CA ALA A 271 3.15 -17.36 -14.16
C ALA A 271 1.97 -16.46 -13.76
N ILE A 272 2.14 -15.14 -13.80
CA ILE A 272 1.06 -14.16 -13.59
C ILE A 272 -0.09 -14.41 -14.58
N ARG A 273 0.24 -14.61 -15.86
CA ARG A 273 -0.75 -14.88 -16.91
C ARG A 273 -1.52 -16.18 -16.64
N THR A 274 -0.83 -17.24 -16.23
CA THR A 274 -1.42 -18.55 -15.89
C THR A 274 -2.43 -18.39 -14.74
N TYR A 275 -2.06 -17.70 -13.67
CA TYR A 275 -2.95 -17.46 -12.54
C TYR A 275 -4.18 -16.63 -12.94
N LEU A 276 -3.99 -15.55 -13.70
CA LEU A 276 -5.10 -14.70 -14.14
C LEU A 276 -6.04 -15.42 -15.12
N ALA A 277 -5.54 -16.33 -15.97
CA ALA A 277 -6.38 -17.16 -16.82
C ALA A 277 -7.26 -18.10 -15.99
N GLU A 278 -6.70 -18.70 -14.95
CA GLU A 278 -7.46 -19.53 -14.02
C GLU A 278 -8.47 -18.71 -13.19
N PHE A 279 -8.10 -17.52 -12.72
CA PHE A 279 -9.01 -16.58 -12.06
C PHE A 279 -10.21 -16.24 -12.95
N VAL A 280 -9.99 -16.00 -14.25
CA VAL A 280 -11.05 -15.77 -15.24
C VAL A 280 -11.92 -17.02 -15.41
N ARG A 281 -11.32 -18.20 -15.54
CA ARG A 281 -12.03 -19.48 -15.69
C ARG A 281 -12.96 -19.77 -14.50
N GLN A 282 -12.58 -19.33 -13.30
CA GLN A 282 -13.37 -19.45 -12.07
C GLN A 282 -14.38 -18.31 -11.88
N GLY A 283 -14.66 -17.50 -12.93
CA GLY A 283 -15.63 -16.41 -12.84
C GLY A 283 -15.20 -15.24 -11.97
N GLY A 284 -13.89 -15.11 -11.70
CA GLY A 284 -13.34 -14.04 -10.86
C GLY A 284 -13.38 -14.34 -9.37
N GLU A 285 -13.46 -15.61 -8.99
CA GLU A 285 -13.22 -16.03 -7.62
C GLU A 285 -11.72 -16.21 -7.39
N ARG A 286 -11.26 -15.65 -6.26
CA ARG A 286 -9.84 -15.77 -5.90
C ARG A 286 -9.57 -17.22 -5.48
N LEU A 287 -8.58 -17.82 -6.13
CA LEU A 287 -8.13 -19.17 -5.77
C LEU A 287 -7.55 -19.19 -4.35
N PRO A 288 -7.77 -20.27 -3.60
CA PRO A 288 -7.28 -20.44 -2.24
C PRO A 288 -5.76 -20.39 -2.12
#